data_926cb039f1c839d09a527c98c22536ef
#
_entry.id   926cb039f1c839d09a527c98c22536ef
#
_cell.length_a   1.000
_cell.length_b   1.000
_cell.length_c   1.000
_cell.angle_alpha   90.00
_cell.angle_beta   90.00
_cell.angle_gamma   90.00
#
_symmetry.space_group_name_H-M   'P 1'
#
loop_
_entity.id
_entity.type
_entity.pdbx_description
1 polymer ?
#
loop_
_entity_poly.entity_id
_entity_poly.type
_entity_poly.pdbx_seq_one_letter_code
_entity_poly.pdbx_strand_id
1 'polypeptide(L)'
;ALVFSAGGDFLLAVPNWPLGFVFGLGSFLVAHLCFLAALLPLARRTPAATAGAAVLVVICIGLIVWFWPSLVAQQMTIPVTVYMAVLVAMVCTALFADLPTRWTALGALCFAVSDGMIGISKFVLGNEALAVPIWWAYAASLLLITAGFFAGRTVSVTSATPTA
;
A
#
# COMPACT_ATOMS: atom_id res chain seq x y z
N ALA A 1 11.30 0.13 -3.85
CA ALA A 1 10.15 0.27 -2.95
C ALA A 1 10.59 0.35 -1.48
N LEU A 2 11.20 -0.71 -0.91
CA LEU A 2 11.53 -0.80 0.54
C LEU A 2 12.35 0.39 1.08
N VAL A 3 13.32 0.90 0.34
CA VAL A 3 14.10 2.09 0.75
C VAL A 3 13.21 3.32 0.90
N PHE A 4 12.26 3.52 -0.02
CA PHE A 4 11.31 4.63 0.07
C PHE A 4 10.28 4.42 1.18
N SER A 5 9.89 3.18 1.47
CA SER A 5 9.05 2.87 2.63
C SER A 5 9.77 3.23 3.93
N ALA A 6 11.02 2.79 4.10
CA ALA A 6 11.84 3.16 5.26
C ALA A 6 12.09 4.68 5.36
N GLY A 7 12.26 5.35 4.21
CA GLY A 7 12.35 6.82 4.15
C GLY A 7 11.06 7.48 4.63
N GLY A 8 9.90 6.96 4.23
CA GLY A 8 8.59 7.41 4.68
C GLY A 8 8.42 7.28 6.20
N ASP A 9 8.80 6.12 6.75
CA ASP A 9 8.78 5.87 8.20
C ASP A 9 9.62 6.87 8.96
N PHE A 10 10.86 7.09 8.50
CA PHE A 10 11.76 8.07 9.11
C PHE A 10 11.15 9.48 9.09
N LEU A 11 10.62 9.92 7.94
CA LEU A 11 10.04 11.25 7.78
C LEU A 11 8.78 11.45 8.64
N LEU A 12 7.95 10.41 8.80
CA LEU A 12 6.79 10.45 9.69
C LEU A 12 7.19 10.46 11.17
N ALA A 13 8.34 9.87 11.53
CA ALA A 13 8.82 9.77 12.89
C ALA A 13 9.54 11.06 13.39
N VAL A 14 9.87 12.02 12.50
CA VAL A 14 10.54 13.26 12.92
C VAL A 14 9.56 14.15 13.70
N PRO A 15 9.80 14.37 15.01
CA PRO A 15 8.87 15.12 15.84
C PRO A 15 8.86 16.61 15.46
N ASN A 16 7.70 17.24 15.62
CA ASN A 16 7.52 18.69 15.45
C ASN A 16 7.91 19.25 14.06
N TRP A 17 7.95 18.41 13.03
CA TRP A 17 8.20 18.88 11.67
C TRP A 17 6.88 19.01 10.90
N PRO A 18 6.41 20.25 10.59
CA PRO A 18 5.11 20.48 9.97
C PRO A 18 4.94 19.81 8.59
N LEU A 19 6.04 19.66 7.85
CA LEU A 19 6.06 19.04 6.52
C LEU A 19 6.36 17.54 6.56
N GLY A 20 6.70 16.97 7.73
CA GLY A 20 7.08 15.57 7.88
C GLY A 20 6.02 14.62 7.31
N PHE A 21 4.75 14.90 7.56
CA PHE A 21 3.64 14.10 7.03
C PHE A 21 3.59 14.13 5.49
N VAL A 22 3.73 15.32 4.88
CA VAL A 22 3.68 15.46 3.40
C VAL A 22 4.86 14.77 2.74
N PHE A 23 6.07 14.93 3.28
CA PHE A 23 7.25 14.27 2.73
C PHE A 23 7.23 12.76 2.98
N GLY A 24 6.73 12.31 4.13
CA GLY A 24 6.49 10.89 4.41
C GLY A 24 5.52 10.27 3.42
N LEU A 25 4.37 10.93 3.22
CA LEU A 25 3.37 10.54 2.21
C LEU A 25 3.98 10.49 0.80
N GLY A 26 4.82 11.47 0.43
CA GLY A 26 5.54 11.51 -0.84
C GLY A 26 6.52 10.34 -1.00
N SER A 27 7.26 9.99 0.05
CA SER A 27 8.17 8.84 0.04
C SER A 27 7.41 7.52 -0.14
N PHE A 28 6.32 7.32 0.60
CA PHE A 28 5.45 6.16 0.41
C PHE A 28 4.80 6.13 -0.97
N LEU A 29 4.43 7.29 -1.53
CA LEU A 29 3.92 7.38 -2.90
C LEU A 29 4.92 6.79 -3.90
N VAL A 30 6.20 7.15 -3.78
CA VAL A 30 7.26 6.58 -4.63
C VAL A 30 7.41 5.08 -4.40
N ALA A 31 7.32 4.61 -3.16
CA ALA A 31 7.32 3.18 -2.85
C ALA A 31 6.19 2.44 -3.57
N HIS A 32 4.97 2.99 -3.53
CA HIS A 32 3.81 2.40 -4.21
C HIS A 32 3.96 2.39 -5.73
N LEU A 33 4.51 3.45 -6.32
CA LEU A 33 4.81 3.50 -7.75
C LEU A 33 5.84 2.43 -8.15
N CYS A 34 6.85 2.19 -7.31
CA CYS A 34 7.83 1.11 -7.54
C CYS A 34 7.16 -0.28 -7.45
N PHE A 35 6.29 -0.52 -6.46
CA PHE A 35 5.54 -1.76 -6.35
C PHE A 35 4.59 -1.95 -7.54
N LEU A 36 3.86 -0.89 -7.91
CA LEU A 36 2.97 -0.89 -9.07
C LEU A 36 3.71 -1.25 -10.36
N ALA A 37 4.86 -0.62 -10.62
CA ALA A 37 5.69 -0.90 -11.78
C ALA A 37 6.19 -2.35 -11.82
N ALA A 38 6.53 -2.93 -10.65
CA ALA A 38 6.97 -4.31 -10.55
C ALA A 38 5.83 -5.33 -10.73
N LEU A 39 4.62 -4.99 -10.31
CA LEU A 39 3.46 -5.90 -10.35
C LEU A 39 2.67 -5.81 -11.67
N LEU A 40 2.69 -4.65 -12.32
CA LEU A 40 1.89 -4.40 -13.53
C LEU A 40 2.13 -5.43 -14.66
N PRO A 41 3.37 -5.86 -14.97
CA PRO A 41 3.62 -6.88 -15.98
C PRO A 41 3.07 -8.26 -15.64
N LEU A 42 2.78 -8.52 -14.35
CA LEU A 42 2.29 -9.80 -13.83
C LEU A 42 0.75 -9.82 -13.71
N ALA A 43 0.08 -8.71 -14.03
CA ALA A 43 -1.35 -8.57 -13.79
C ALA A 43 -2.18 -9.40 -14.79
N ARG A 44 -3.03 -10.29 -14.26
CA ARG A 44 -4.05 -11.04 -14.98
C ARG A 44 -5.41 -10.87 -14.34
N ARG A 45 -6.40 -10.47 -15.11
CA ARG A 45 -7.76 -10.25 -14.61
C ARG A 45 -8.47 -11.59 -14.40
N THR A 46 -8.97 -11.79 -13.18
CA THR A 46 -9.89 -12.87 -12.83
C THR A 46 -11.17 -12.30 -12.22
N PRO A 47 -12.34 -12.96 -12.35
CA PRO A 47 -13.59 -12.46 -11.77
C PRO A 47 -13.49 -12.17 -10.27
N ALA A 48 -12.84 -13.06 -9.50
CA ALA A 48 -12.68 -12.90 -8.06
C ALA A 48 -11.78 -11.70 -7.71
N ALA A 49 -10.66 -11.52 -8.40
CA ALA A 49 -9.78 -10.38 -8.20
C ALA A 49 -10.46 -9.06 -8.60
N THR A 50 -11.28 -9.08 -9.66
CA THR A 50 -12.06 -7.90 -10.08
C THR A 50 -13.08 -7.51 -9.01
N ALA A 51 -13.78 -8.48 -8.42
CA ALA A 51 -14.71 -8.22 -7.32
C ALA A 51 -13.98 -7.63 -6.09
N GLY A 52 -12.84 -8.20 -5.72
CA GLY A 52 -12.01 -7.68 -4.62
C GLY A 52 -11.53 -6.25 -4.87
N ALA A 53 -11.07 -5.97 -6.09
CA ALA A 53 -10.66 -4.62 -6.51
C ALA A 53 -11.84 -3.62 -6.45
N ALA A 54 -13.03 -4.02 -6.89
CA ALA A 54 -14.21 -3.17 -6.82
C ALA A 54 -14.59 -2.83 -5.37
N VAL A 55 -14.57 -3.82 -4.47
CA VAL A 55 -14.81 -3.60 -3.03
C VAL A 55 -13.78 -2.63 -2.43
N LEU A 56 -12.49 -2.82 -2.75
CA LEU A 56 -11.42 -1.91 -2.29
C LEU A 56 -11.67 -0.47 -2.76
N VAL A 57 -12.00 -0.28 -4.03
CA VAL A 57 -12.29 1.06 -4.59
C VAL A 57 -13.45 1.72 -3.84
N VAL A 58 -14.53 0.98 -3.59
CA VAL A 58 -15.71 1.50 -2.84
C VAL A 58 -15.30 1.91 -1.42
N ILE A 59 -14.52 1.08 -0.72
CA ILE A 59 -14.01 1.39 0.63
C ILE A 59 -13.16 2.67 0.59
N CYS A 60 -12.22 2.77 -0.35
CA CYS A 60 -11.33 3.93 -0.45
C CYS A 60 -12.09 5.23 -0.80
N ILE A 61 -13.10 5.16 -1.66
CA ILE A 61 -13.99 6.30 -1.91
C ILE A 61 -14.73 6.70 -0.63
N GLY A 62 -15.25 5.73 0.11
CA GLY A 62 -15.89 5.98 1.41
C GLY A 62 -14.96 6.65 2.41
N LEU A 63 -13.70 6.22 2.50
CA LEU A 63 -12.69 6.85 3.37
C LEU A 63 -12.38 8.29 2.93
N ILE A 64 -12.21 8.56 1.63
CA ILE A 64 -11.97 9.93 1.13
C ILE A 64 -13.16 10.83 1.47
N VAL A 65 -14.39 10.37 1.24
CA VAL A 65 -15.60 11.13 1.56
C VAL A 65 -15.68 11.41 3.07
N TRP A 66 -15.35 10.42 3.90
CA TRP A 66 -15.34 10.60 5.36
C TRP A 66 -14.26 11.59 5.81
N PHE A 67 -13.07 11.54 5.23
CA PHE A 67 -11.96 12.44 5.55
C PHE A 67 -12.15 13.85 4.96
N TRP A 68 -13.05 14.03 3.98
CA TRP A 68 -13.14 15.24 3.16
C TRP A 68 -13.16 16.55 3.95
N PRO A 69 -13.97 16.71 5.03
CA PRO A 69 -13.98 17.95 5.80
C PRO A 69 -12.61 18.30 6.39
N SER A 70 -11.92 17.28 6.94
CA SER A 70 -10.58 17.44 7.53
C SER A 70 -9.51 17.69 6.47
N LEU A 71 -9.62 17.06 5.30
CA LEU A 71 -8.70 17.27 4.17
C LEU A 71 -8.78 18.71 3.65
N VAL A 72 -9.99 19.25 3.53
CA VAL A 72 -10.18 20.65 3.11
C VAL A 72 -9.63 21.60 4.17
N ALA A 73 -9.94 21.41 5.43
CA ALA A 73 -9.47 22.23 6.54
C ALA A 73 -7.93 22.25 6.66
N GLN A 74 -7.26 21.14 6.37
CA GLN A 74 -5.80 21.01 6.44
C GLN A 74 -5.10 21.25 5.10
N GLN A 75 -5.81 21.62 4.03
CA GLN A 75 -5.28 21.79 2.67
C GLN A 75 -4.58 20.52 2.12
N MET A 76 -5.02 19.33 2.54
CA MET A 76 -4.45 18.03 2.19
C MET A 76 -5.25 17.29 1.12
N THR A 77 -6.26 17.92 0.53
CA THR A 77 -7.17 17.26 -0.43
C THR A 77 -6.42 16.67 -1.62
N ILE A 78 -5.56 17.44 -2.28
CA ILE A 78 -4.82 16.97 -3.46
C ILE A 78 -3.78 15.90 -3.08
N PRO A 79 -2.86 16.12 -2.11
CA PRO A 79 -1.85 15.13 -1.75
C PRO A 79 -2.45 13.79 -1.37
N VAL A 80 -3.47 13.77 -0.51
CA VAL A 80 -4.08 12.53 -0.02
C VAL A 80 -4.89 11.83 -1.11
N THR A 81 -5.62 12.55 -1.96
CA THR A 81 -6.39 11.94 -3.05
C THR A 81 -5.47 11.29 -4.08
N VAL A 82 -4.37 11.96 -4.47
CA VAL A 82 -3.38 11.38 -5.39
C VAL A 82 -2.73 10.15 -4.76
N TYR A 83 -2.35 10.23 -3.49
CA TYR A 83 -1.78 9.11 -2.75
C TYR A 83 -2.72 7.90 -2.74
N MET A 84 -3.98 8.10 -2.34
CA MET A 84 -5.00 7.04 -2.31
C MET A 84 -5.23 6.42 -3.67
N ALA A 85 -5.23 7.20 -4.75
CA ALA A 85 -5.39 6.68 -6.10
C ALA A 85 -4.25 5.73 -6.49
N VAL A 86 -3.00 6.09 -6.17
CA VAL A 86 -1.83 5.25 -6.44
C VAL A 86 -1.79 4.02 -5.55
N LEU A 87 -2.14 4.15 -4.26
CA LEU A 87 -2.29 3.03 -3.34
C LEU A 87 -3.31 2.02 -3.87
N VAL A 88 -4.51 2.48 -4.24
CA VAL A 88 -5.56 1.63 -4.82
C VAL A 88 -5.08 0.94 -6.09
N ALA A 89 -4.42 1.66 -7.00
CA ALA A 89 -3.87 1.08 -8.22
C ALA A 89 -2.86 -0.03 -7.91
N MET A 90 -1.96 0.19 -6.95
CA MET A 90 -0.97 -0.80 -6.50
C MET A 90 -1.65 -2.04 -5.92
N VAL A 91 -2.61 -1.88 -5.01
CA VAL A 91 -3.31 -3.01 -4.38
C VAL A 91 -4.15 -3.78 -5.41
N CYS A 92 -4.88 -3.09 -6.29
CA CYS A 92 -5.62 -3.74 -7.38
C CYS A 92 -4.67 -4.55 -8.27
N THR A 93 -3.50 -4.01 -8.61
CA THR A 93 -2.51 -4.72 -9.43
C THR A 93 -1.94 -5.93 -8.69
N ALA A 94 -1.73 -5.84 -7.38
CA ALA A 94 -1.32 -6.97 -6.54
C ALA A 94 -2.39 -8.07 -6.48
N LEU A 95 -3.67 -7.71 -6.44
CA LEU A 95 -4.79 -8.66 -6.51
C LEU A 95 -4.86 -9.38 -7.87
N PHE A 96 -4.49 -8.68 -8.95
CA PHE A 96 -4.44 -9.25 -10.31
C PHE A 96 -3.15 -10.00 -10.61
N ALA A 97 -2.09 -9.87 -9.79
CA ALA A 97 -0.80 -10.46 -10.06
C ALA A 97 -0.88 -12.00 -10.08
N ASP A 98 -0.46 -12.59 -11.20
CA ASP A 98 -0.37 -14.06 -11.39
C ASP A 98 0.94 -14.55 -10.76
N LEU A 99 0.91 -14.74 -9.44
CA LEU A 99 2.03 -15.20 -8.64
C LEU A 99 1.71 -16.58 -8.02
N PRO A 100 2.72 -17.43 -7.74
CA PRO A 100 2.53 -18.76 -7.16
C PRO A 100 1.81 -18.75 -5.82
N THR A 101 1.90 -17.65 -5.09
CA THR A 101 1.27 -17.47 -3.77
C THR A 101 0.44 -16.19 -3.75
N ARG A 102 -0.54 -16.16 -2.84
CA ARG A 102 -1.34 -14.95 -2.59
C ARG A 102 -0.70 -13.98 -1.59
N TRP A 103 0.52 -14.24 -1.15
CA TRP A 103 1.20 -13.43 -0.12
C TRP A 103 1.37 -11.98 -0.53
N THR A 104 1.75 -11.71 -1.79
CA THR A 104 1.87 -10.34 -2.30
C THR A 104 0.53 -9.59 -2.26
N ALA A 105 -0.58 -10.24 -2.64
CA ALA A 105 -1.91 -9.65 -2.60
C ALA A 105 -2.36 -9.37 -1.15
N LEU A 106 -2.15 -10.33 -0.24
CA LEU A 106 -2.43 -10.16 1.20
C LEU A 106 -1.58 -9.04 1.81
N GLY A 107 -0.29 -8.97 1.47
CA GLY A 107 0.60 -7.91 1.93
C GLY A 107 0.16 -6.53 1.44
N ALA A 108 -0.27 -6.42 0.17
CA ALA A 108 -0.80 -5.18 -0.37
C ALA A 108 -2.10 -4.73 0.34
N LEU A 109 -2.98 -5.68 0.70
CA LEU A 109 -4.17 -5.39 1.50
C LEU A 109 -3.80 -4.94 2.93
N CYS A 110 -2.83 -5.60 3.57
CA CYS A 110 -2.32 -5.15 4.88
C CYS A 110 -1.75 -3.73 4.81
N PHE A 111 -1.08 -3.38 3.70
CA PHE A 111 -0.59 -2.03 3.47
C PHE A 111 -1.74 -1.03 3.40
N ALA A 112 -2.77 -1.32 2.60
CA ALA A 112 -3.95 -0.46 2.49
C ALA A 112 -4.68 -0.28 3.84
N VAL A 113 -4.76 -1.34 4.65
CA VAL A 113 -5.34 -1.27 6.01
C VAL A 113 -4.49 -0.38 6.92
N SER A 114 -3.17 -0.53 6.91
CA SER A 114 -2.26 0.34 7.67
C SER A 114 -2.43 1.81 7.30
N ASP A 115 -2.42 2.12 6.01
CA ASP A 115 -2.59 3.48 5.50
C ASP A 115 -3.97 4.07 5.80
N GLY A 116 -5.01 3.24 5.71
CA GLY A 116 -6.36 3.62 6.14
C GLY A 116 -6.40 4.01 7.62
N MET A 117 -5.74 3.25 8.48
CA MET A 117 -5.62 3.56 9.92
C MET A 117 -4.78 4.83 10.17
N ILE A 118 -3.72 5.09 9.39
CA ILE A 118 -2.98 6.36 9.46
C ILE A 118 -3.92 7.53 9.12
N GLY A 119 -4.72 7.39 8.05
CA GLY A 119 -5.71 8.39 7.67
C GLY A 119 -6.75 8.64 8.76
N ILE A 120 -7.29 7.58 9.38
CA ILE A 120 -8.24 7.69 10.50
C ILE A 120 -7.58 8.39 11.70
N SER A 121 -6.39 7.99 12.11
CA SER A 121 -5.64 8.64 13.18
C SER A 121 -5.45 10.13 12.92
N LYS A 122 -5.02 10.49 11.71
CA LYS A 122 -4.66 11.87 11.34
C LYS A 122 -5.88 12.78 11.13
N PHE A 123 -6.89 12.29 10.41
CA PHE A 123 -7.98 13.13 9.92
C PHE A 123 -9.27 13.02 10.73
N VAL A 124 -9.41 11.97 11.56
CA VAL A 124 -10.62 11.72 12.34
C VAL A 124 -10.37 11.78 13.83
N LEU A 125 -9.39 11.00 14.33
CA LEU A 125 -9.14 10.88 15.75
C LEU A 125 -8.25 12.00 16.33
N GLY A 126 -7.31 12.50 15.54
CA GLY A 126 -6.34 13.50 16.00
C GLY A 126 -5.39 12.99 17.10
N ASN A 127 -5.20 11.66 17.20
CA ASN A 127 -4.36 11.02 18.21
C ASN A 127 -3.69 9.75 17.68
N GLU A 128 -2.80 9.14 18.47
CA GLU A 128 -2.02 7.97 18.11
C GLU A 128 -2.61 6.63 18.62
N ALA A 129 -3.92 6.57 18.90
CA ALA A 129 -4.54 5.36 19.45
C ALA A 129 -4.37 4.12 18.55
N LEU A 130 -4.20 4.33 17.24
CA LEU A 130 -3.99 3.26 16.26
C LEU A 130 -2.51 2.98 15.94
N ALA A 131 -1.55 3.60 16.65
CA ALA A 131 -0.12 3.44 16.32
C ALA A 131 0.32 1.96 16.31
N VAL A 132 -0.05 1.19 17.33
CA VAL A 132 0.33 -0.23 17.44
C VAL A 132 -0.25 -1.08 16.30
N PRO A 133 -1.57 -1.08 16.02
CA PRO A 133 -2.10 -1.85 14.90
C PRO A 133 -1.59 -1.36 13.53
N ILE A 134 -1.32 -0.07 13.33
CA ILE A 134 -0.67 0.47 12.12
C ILE A 134 0.67 -0.24 11.90
N TRP A 135 1.54 -0.26 12.91
CA TRP A 135 2.86 -0.88 12.82
C TRP A 135 2.79 -2.37 12.49
N TRP A 136 1.89 -3.13 13.13
CA TRP A 136 1.74 -4.55 12.86
C TRP A 136 1.23 -4.82 11.43
N ALA A 137 0.22 -4.08 10.98
CA ALA A 137 -0.31 -4.21 9.62
C ALA A 137 0.76 -3.86 8.58
N TYR A 138 1.51 -2.79 8.80
CA TYR A 138 2.59 -2.36 7.95
C TYR A 138 3.74 -3.38 7.90
N ALA A 139 4.24 -3.84 9.04
CA ALA A 139 5.30 -4.85 9.09
C ALA A 139 4.89 -6.15 8.38
N ALA A 140 3.66 -6.62 8.62
CA ALA A 140 3.09 -7.77 7.92
C ALA A 140 3.03 -7.52 6.40
N SER A 141 2.68 -6.32 5.97
CA SER A 141 2.61 -5.97 4.56
C SER A 141 3.96 -6.13 3.85
N LEU A 142 5.01 -5.54 4.41
CA LEU A 142 6.36 -5.61 3.83
C LEU A 142 6.91 -7.04 3.78
N LEU A 143 6.69 -7.82 4.86
CA LEU A 143 7.09 -9.23 4.90
C LEU A 143 6.37 -10.06 3.84
N LEU A 144 5.05 -9.94 3.74
CA LEU A 144 4.23 -10.71 2.81
C LEU A 144 4.50 -10.33 1.35
N ILE A 145 4.63 -9.03 1.03
CA ILE A 145 4.97 -8.59 -0.33
C ILE A 145 6.34 -9.14 -0.72
N THR A 146 7.33 -8.99 0.15
CA THR A 146 8.71 -9.44 -0.11
C THR A 146 8.76 -10.96 -0.28
N ALA A 147 8.18 -11.72 0.65
CA ALA A 147 8.13 -13.18 0.58
C ALA A 147 7.41 -13.68 -0.68
N GLY A 148 6.31 -13.04 -1.07
CA GLY A 148 5.57 -13.39 -2.29
C GLY A 148 6.39 -13.20 -3.58
N PHE A 149 7.17 -12.14 -3.66
CA PHE A 149 8.08 -11.90 -4.79
C PHE A 149 9.22 -12.93 -4.85
N PHE A 150 9.82 -13.27 -3.72
CA PHE A 150 10.89 -14.28 -3.69
C PHE A 150 10.38 -15.67 -4.03
N ALA A 151 9.23 -16.09 -3.50
CA ALA A 151 8.61 -17.36 -3.84
C ALA A 151 8.32 -17.50 -5.34
N GLY A 152 7.93 -16.41 -6.01
CA GLY A 152 7.72 -16.39 -7.47
C GLY A 152 9.01 -16.62 -8.28
N ARG A 153 10.13 -16.12 -7.80
CA ARG A 153 11.43 -16.26 -8.50
C ARG A 153 12.03 -17.65 -8.40
N THR A 154 11.90 -18.31 -7.27
CA THR A 154 12.44 -19.66 -7.06
C THR A 154 11.78 -20.70 -7.97
N VAL A 155 10.48 -20.60 -8.20
CA VAL A 155 9.74 -21.49 -9.09
C VAL A 155 10.20 -21.35 -10.55
N SER A 156 10.46 -20.13 -11.02
CA SER A 156 10.91 -19.86 -12.39
C SER A 156 12.31 -20.42 -12.68
N VAL A 157 13.21 -20.44 -11.70
CA VAL A 157 14.57 -20.99 -11.85
C VAL A 157 14.56 -22.52 -11.94
N THR A 158 13.72 -23.18 -11.15
CA THR A 158 13.65 -24.65 -11.12
C THR A 158 13.03 -25.23 -12.42
N SER A 159 12.14 -24.48 -13.07
CA SER A 159 11.54 -24.90 -14.35
C SER A 159 12.43 -24.69 -15.58
N ALA A 160 13.53 -23.95 -15.44
CA ALA A 160 14.46 -23.64 -16.52
C ALA A 160 15.69 -24.56 -16.61
N THR A 161 15.82 -25.57 -15.73
CA THR A 161 16.92 -26.55 -15.78
C THR A 161 16.54 -27.67 -16.77
N PRO A 162 17.18 -27.77 -17.95
CA PRO A 162 16.94 -28.90 -18.87
C PRO A 162 17.49 -30.17 -18.21
N THR A 163 16.68 -31.21 -18.13
CA THR A 163 17.16 -32.57 -17.88
C THR A 163 18.08 -32.97 -19.02
N ALA A 164 19.37 -33.04 -18.73
CA ALA A 164 20.39 -33.62 -19.62
C ALA A 164 20.25 -35.13 -19.67
#